data_bf15a880c07fc94f60ed18773d907e56
#
_entry.id   bf15a880c07fc94f60ed18773d907e56
#
_cell.length_a   1.000
_cell.length_b   1.000
_cell.length_c   1.000
_cell.angle_alpha   90.00
_cell.angle_beta   90.00
_cell.angle_gamma   90.00
#
_symmetry.space_group_name_H-M   'P 1'
#
loop_
_entity.id
_entity.type
_entity.pdbx_description
1 polymer ?
#
loop_
_entity_poly.entity_id
_entity_poly.type
_entity_poly.pdbx_seq_one_letter_code
_entity_poly.pdbx_strand_id
1 'polypeptide(L)'
;MRTFTGRLTACLLATGIGGPTMAQTVSPGPSGAVTPVEIAAETINGDLRCRPPRARLPAEERLELRVVNSSERPVAFAAPKFFNASQIVESGGFTWDIAQDRFVVAPRSTVWVRLQSPVPGEYYYSCFEQGQIPTDSTSGFLIVVPAAR
;
A
#
# COMPACT_ATOMS: atom_id res chain seq x y z
N MET A 1 -39.33 -19.23 -63.25
CA MET A 1 -40.15 -20.44 -62.97
C MET A 1 -40.09 -20.79 -61.53
N ARG A 2 -41.26 -20.90 -60.97
CA ARG A 2 -41.69 -21.45 -59.65
C ARG A 2 -41.69 -20.48 -58.48
N THR A 3 -42.83 -19.85 -58.37
CA THR A 3 -43.61 -19.45 -57.22
C THR A 3 -43.71 -20.54 -56.16
N PHE A 4 -43.63 -20.19 -54.89
CA PHE A 4 -44.45 -20.85 -53.89
C PHE A 4 -44.79 -19.88 -52.73
N THR A 5 -46.06 -19.78 -52.60
CA THR A 5 -46.98 -19.10 -51.74
C THR A 5 -47.05 -19.76 -50.34
N GLY A 6 -47.33 -18.97 -49.32
CA GLY A 6 -48.13 -19.43 -48.17
C GLY A 6 -47.29 -19.48 -46.89
N ARG A 7 -47.68 -18.98 -45.77
CA ARG A 7 -48.96 -18.77 -45.09
C ARG A 7 -48.68 -17.91 -43.83
N LEU A 8 -49.57 -16.98 -43.62
CA LEU A 8 -49.80 -16.37 -42.33
C LEU A 8 -50.14 -17.44 -41.28
N THR A 9 -49.59 -17.32 -40.10
CA THR A 9 -50.23 -17.80 -38.88
C THR A 9 -49.91 -16.82 -37.75
N ALA A 10 -50.98 -16.14 -37.37
CA ALA A 10 -51.03 -15.34 -36.15
C ALA A 10 -51.29 -16.27 -34.97
N CYS A 11 -50.58 -16.10 -33.86
CA CYS A 11 -51.00 -16.60 -32.56
C CYS A 11 -50.42 -15.69 -31.47
N LEU A 12 -51.27 -14.84 -30.95
CA LEU A 12 -51.72 -14.68 -29.55
C LEU A 12 -50.70 -14.53 -28.44
N LEU A 13 -50.66 -13.31 -27.93
CA LEU A 13 -50.65 -12.88 -26.52
C LEU A 13 -50.31 -13.94 -25.45
N ALA A 14 -49.23 -13.70 -24.76
CA ALA A 14 -49.09 -14.05 -23.35
C ALA A 14 -48.33 -12.94 -22.63
N THR A 15 -49.08 -12.14 -21.89
CA THR A 15 -48.59 -11.22 -20.86
C THR A 15 -47.99 -12.04 -19.70
N GLY A 16 -46.68 -12.00 -19.56
CA GLY A 16 -45.95 -12.56 -18.45
C GLY A 16 -45.13 -11.46 -17.79
N ILE A 17 -45.77 -10.71 -16.86
CA ILE A 17 -45.10 -9.80 -15.96
C ILE A 17 -44.45 -10.67 -14.87
N GLY A 18 -43.19 -10.94 -14.98
CA GLY A 18 -42.38 -11.58 -13.99
C GLY A 18 -40.95 -11.04 -14.09
N GLY A 19 -40.74 -9.83 -13.62
CA GLY A 19 -39.40 -9.29 -13.50
C GLY A 19 -38.63 -10.11 -12.47
N PRO A 20 -37.49 -10.70 -12.80
CA PRO A 20 -36.59 -11.23 -11.75
C PRO A 20 -36.10 -10.04 -10.95
N THR A 21 -36.50 -9.96 -9.68
CA THR A 21 -35.87 -9.11 -8.68
C THR A 21 -34.42 -9.58 -8.58
N MET A 22 -33.52 -8.88 -9.27
CA MET A 22 -32.09 -9.05 -9.07
C MET A 22 -31.82 -8.63 -7.62
N ALA A 23 -31.74 -9.62 -6.74
CA ALA A 23 -31.13 -9.40 -5.45
C ALA A 23 -29.68 -8.97 -5.73
N GLN A 24 -29.41 -7.69 -5.58
CA GLN A 24 -28.04 -7.18 -5.55
C GLN A 24 -27.41 -7.81 -4.32
N THR A 25 -26.64 -8.88 -4.54
CA THR A 25 -25.66 -9.32 -3.58
C THR A 25 -24.68 -8.15 -3.43
N VAL A 26 -24.87 -7.38 -2.36
CA VAL A 26 -23.84 -6.46 -1.88
C VAL A 26 -22.65 -7.36 -1.57
N SER A 27 -21.69 -7.41 -2.49
CA SER A 27 -20.39 -7.98 -2.18
C SER A 27 -19.87 -7.22 -0.96
N PRO A 28 -19.56 -7.90 0.17
CA PRO A 28 -18.86 -7.24 1.23
C PRO A 28 -17.58 -6.69 0.58
N GLY A 29 -17.44 -5.36 0.58
CA GLY A 29 -16.21 -4.71 0.15
C GLY A 29 -15.04 -5.37 0.89
N PRO A 30 -13.83 -5.40 0.33
CA PRO A 30 -12.70 -6.07 0.94
C PRO A 30 -12.55 -5.57 2.38
N SER A 31 -12.90 -6.43 3.33
CA SER A 31 -12.71 -6.18 4.75
C SER A 31 -11.21 -5.99 4.99
N GLY A 32 -10.81 -4.75 5.23
CA GLY A 32 -9.45 -4.37 5.52
C GLY A 32 -8.80 -3.53 4.42
N ALA A 33 -9.39 -2.38 4.06
CA ALA A 33 -8.66 -1.34 3.36
C ALA A 33 -7.48 -0.94 4.27
N VAL A 34 -6.29 -1.45 3.91
CA VAL A 34 -5.05 -1.14 4.60
C VAL A 34 -4.67 0.29 4.22
N THR A 35 -4.54 1.18 5.20
CA THR A 35 -4.13 2.56 4.95
C THR A 35 -2.66 2.57 4.50
N PRO A 36 -2.35 3.01 3.28
CA PRO A 36 -0.96 3.13 2.85
C PRO A 36 -0.32 4.35 3.51
N VAL A 37 0.89 4.17 4.02
CA VAL A 37 1.77 5.25 4.48
C VAL A 37 3.04 5.19 3.66
N GLU A 38 3.42 6.30 3.04
CA GLU A 38 4.55 6.34 2.12
C GLU A 38 5.70 7.17 2.68
N ILE A 39 6.89 6.63 2.58
CA ILE A 39 8.16 7.34 2.77
C ILE A 39 8.89 7.34 1.42
N ALA A 40 9.15 8.52 0.89
CA ALA A 40 9.88 8.68 -0.36
C ALA A 40 11.34 9.03 -0.10
N ALA A 41 12.24 8.30 -0.73
CA ALA A 41 13.64 8.64 -0.83
C ALA A 41 13.89 9.24 -2.22
N GLU A 42 14.23 10.51 -2.28
CA GLU A 42 14.39 11.27 -3.51
C GLU A 42 15.69 12.08 -3.50
N THR A 43 16.26 12.31 -4.68
CA THR A 43 17.44 13.17 -4.82
C THR A 43 17.01 14.56 -5.24
N ILE A 44 17.31 15.55 -4.42
CA ILE A 44 17.04 16.98 -4.67
C ILE A 44 18.36 17.74 -4.69
N ASN A 45 18.69 18.37 -5.81
CA ASN A 45 19.96 19.10 -6.00
C ASN A 45 21.22 18.25 -5.71
N GLY A 46 21.16 16.95 -5.98
CA GLY A 46 22.27 16.02 -5.72
C GLY A 46 22.27 15.38 -4.33
N ASP A 47 21.46 15.88 -3.41
CA ASP A 47 21.36 15.34 -2.05
C ASP A 47 20.16 14.40 -1.89
N LEU A 48 20.39 13.26 -1.27
CA LEU A 48 19.30 12.35 -0.89
C LEU A 48 18.49 12.98 0.24
N ARG A 49 17.17 12.89 0.12
CA ARG A 49 16.22 13.31 1.14
C ARG A 49 15.14 12.28 1.34
N CYS A 50 14.68 12.15 2.58
CA CYS A 50 13.57 11.25 2.92
C CYS A 50 12.36 12.07 3.38
N ARG A 51 11.21 11.77 2.80
CA ARG A 51 9.97 12.51 3.05
C ARG A 51 8.79 11.57 3.31
N PRO A 52 7.84 12.00 4.14
CA PRO A 52 7.88 13.21 4.96
C PRO A 52 8.81 13.04 6.17
N PRO A 53 9.44 14.09 6.68
CA PRO A 53 10.31 13.98 7.87
C PRO A 53 9.51 13.58 9.13
N ARG A 54 8.21 13.69 9.10
CA ARG A 54 7.27 13.25 10.15
C ARG A 54 6.05 12.62 9.48
N ALA A 55 5.95 11.30 9.55
CA ALA A 55 4.80 10.55 9.03
C ALA A 55 3.89 10.15 10.20
N ARG A 56 2.59 10.45 10.10
CA ARG A 56 1.59 10.06 11.11
C ARG A 56 0.94 8.75 10.73
N LEU A 57 0.83 7.85 11.72
CA LEU A 57 0.23 6.55 11.58
C LEU A 57 -0.77 6.30 12.72
N PRO A 58 -1.87 5.58 12.48
CA PRO A 58 -2.75 5.14 13.56
C PRO A 58 -2.05 4.06 14.40
N ALA A 59 -2.30 4.04 15.71
CA ALA A 59 -1.77 3.03 16.62
C ALA A 59 -2.58 1.74 16.55
N GLU A 60 -1.90 0.60 16.67
CA GLU A 60 -2.50 -0.73 16.80
C GLU A 60 -3.45 -1.11 15.65
N GLU A 61 -3.27 -0.47 14.50
CA GLU A 61 -4.04 -0.71 13.28
C GLU A 61 -3.19 -1.38 12.19
N ARG A 62 -3.88 -2.06 11.28
CA ARG A 62 -3.24 -2.62 10.08
C ARG A 62 -2.96 -1.51 9.08
N LEU A 63 -1.73 -1.42 8.64
CA LEU A 63 -1.28 -0.47 7.63
C LEU A 63 -0.28 -1.11 6.66
N GLU A 64 -0.07 -0.45 5.55
CA GLU A 64 0.97 -0.78 4.59
C GLU A 64 1.98 0.37 4.54
N LEU A 65 3.18 0.13 5.05
CA LEU A 65 4.30 1.06 4.92
C LEU A 65 4.94 0.83 3.56
N ARG A 66 4.96 1.86 2.73
CA ARG A 66 5.65 1.88 1.43
C ARG A 66 6.91 2.72 1.54
N VAL A 67 8.01 2.21 1.02
CA VAL A 67 9.23 2.99 0.85
C VAL A 67 9.54 3.06 -0.63
N VAL A 68 9.48 4.28 -1.18
CA VAL A 68 9.68 4.57 -2.60
C VAL A 68 11.06 5.15 -2.78
N ASN A 69 11.89 4.50 -3.56
CA ASN A 69 13.19 5.03 -3.96
C ASN A 69 13.11 5.60 -5.38
N SER A 70 13.05 6.92 -5.48
CA SER A 70 13.05 7.64 -6.76
C SER A 70 14.45 7.96 -7.27
N SER A 71 15.49 7.64 -6.49
CA SER A 71 16.88 7.91 -6.86
C SER A 71 17.46 6.85 -7.81
N GLU A 72 18.61 7.15 -8.36
CA GLU A 72 19.36 6.24 -9.25
C GLU A 72 20.23 5.23 -8.48
N ARG A 73 20.26 5.30 -7.16
CA ARG A 73 21.11 4.48 -6.30
C ARG A 73 20.29 3.65 -5.31
N PRO A 74 20.81 2.50 -4.89
CA PRO A 74 20.18 1.74 -3.81
C PRO A 74 20.14 2.55 -2.51
N VAL A 75 18.98 2.56 -1.86
CA VAL A 75 18.75 3.26 -0.60
C VAL A 75 18.45 2.25 0.49
N ALA A 76 19.19 2.33 1.58
CA ALA A 76 18.90 1.59 2.80
C ALA A 76 17.83 2.34 3.61
N PHE A 77 16.83 1.62 4.09
CA PHE A 77 15.83 2.13 5.02
C PHE A 77 15.94 1.39 6.36
N ALA A 78 15.98 2.13 7.45
CA ALA A 78 16.08 1.59 8.79
C ALA A 78 15.09 2.27 9.74
N ALA A 79 14.32 1.47 10.46
CA ALA A 79 13.43 1.92 11.54
C ALA A 79 13.33 0.83 12.61
N PRO A 80 14.47 0.46 13.26
CA PRO A 80 14.55 -0.75 14.07
C PRO A 80 13.55 -0.77 15.21
N LYS A 81 13.41 0.32 15.96
CA LYS A 81 12.47 0.39 17.08
C LYS A 81 11.01 0.25 16.62
N PHE A 82 10.68 0.80 15.45
CA PHE A 82 9.33 0.68 14.88
C PHE A 82 9.04 -0.76 14.48
N PHE A 83 9.91 -1.39 13.70
CA PHE A 83 9.68 -2.75 13.23
C PHE A 83 9.71 -3.78 14.36
N ASN A 84 10.59 -3.61 15.35
CA ASN A 84 10.64 -4.48 16.52
C ASN A 84 9.38 -4.39 17.40
N ALA A 85 8.73 -3.23 17.42
CA ALA A 85 7.49 -3.01 18.16
C ALA A 85 6.21 -3.33 17.35
N SER A 86 6.33 -3.54 16.04
CA SER A 86 5.24 -3.85 15.11
C SER A 86 5.07 -5.36 14.93
N GLN A 87 3.86 -5.78 14.55
CA GLN A 87 3.64 -7.14 14.09
C GLN A 87 3.66 -7.15 12.56
N ILE A 88 4.74 -7.63 11.96
CA ILE A 88 4.86 -7.75 10.51
C ILE A 88 4.01 -8.94 10.03
N VAL A 89 3.13 -8.69 9.06
CA VAL A 89 2.24 -9.70 8.47
C VAL A 89 2.78 -10.19 7.14
N GLU A 90 3.20 -9.26 6.28
CA GLU A 90 3.66 -9.56 4.93
C GLU A 90 4.59 -8.45 4.45
N SER A 91 5.50 -8.78 3.54
CA SER A 91 6.40 -7.79 2.94
C SER A 91 6.83 -8.20 1.55
N GLY A 92 7.19 -7.23 0.71
CA GLY A 92 7.63 -7.51 -0.65
C GLY A 92 8.51 -6.42 -1.24
N GLY A 93 9.27 -6.82 -2.27
CA GLY A 93 10.13 -5.92 -3.03
C GLY A 93 11.52 -5.67 -2.46
N PHE A 94 11.93 -6.36 -1.40
CA PHE A 94 13.23 -6.15 -0.78
C PHE A 94 13.85 -7.40 -0.16
N THR A 95 15.13 -7.30 0.13
CA THR A 95 15.86 -8.26 0.97
C THR A 95 16.11 -7.61 2.33
N TRP A 96 15.70 -8.29 3.39
CA TRP A 96 15.95 -7.83 4.77
C TRP A 96 17.39 -8.12 5.16
N ASP A 97 18.11 -7.10 5.59
CA ASP A 97 19.43 -7.25 6.21
C ASP A 97 19.26 -7.34 7.74
N ILE A 98 19.08 -8.55 8.21
CA ILE A 98 18.84 -8.84 9.64
C ILE A 98 20.02 -8.37 10.51
N ALA A 99 21.23 -8.39 10.00
CA ALA A 99 22.42 -8.01 10.75
C ALA A 99 22.50 -6.50 11.05
N GLN A 100 21.78 -5.69 10.29
CA GLN A 100 21.82 -4.23 10.39
C GLN A 100 20.44 -3.59 10.62
N ASP A 101 19.42 -4.38 10.93
CA ASP A 101 18.02 -3.93 11.15
C ASP A 101 17.51 -2.96 10.07
N ARG A 102 17.83 -3.26 8.82
CA ARG A 102 17.49 -2.44 7.66
C ARG A 102 17.19 -3.30 6.44
N PHE A 103 16.54 -2.70 5.46
CA PHE A 103 16.39 -3.28 4.14
C PHE A 103 16.82 -2.31 3.05
N VAL A 104 17.21 -2.85 1.91
CA VAL A 104 17.67 -2.07 0.77
C VAL A 104 16.60 -2.02 -0.29
N VAL A 105 16.26 -0.79 -0.71
CA VAL A 105 15.33 -0.50 -1.81
C VAL A 105 16.16 -0.23 -3.06
N ALA A 106 15.95 -1.03 -4.10
CA ALA A 106 16.64 -0.87 -5.37
C ALA A 106 16.33 0.50 -6.01
N PRO A 107 17.19 1.00 -6.93
CA PRO A 107 16.90 2.22 -7.66
C PRO A 107 15.55 2.16 -8.36
N ARG A 108 14.82 3.29 -8.38
CA ARG A 108 13.55 3.41 -9.10
C ARG A 108 12.51 2.35 -8.73
N SER A 109 12.52 1.88 -7.48
CA SER A 109 11.63 0.83 -7.03
C SER A 109 10.87 1.20 -5.74
N THR A 110 9.84 0.43 -5.47
CA THR A 110 9.02 0.55 -4.26
C THR A 110 9.02 -0.78 -3.54
N VAL A 111 9.20 -0.72 -2.25
CA VAL A 111 9.00 -1.85 -1.34
C VAL A 111 7.82 -1.57 -0.43
N TRP A 112 7.21 -2.61 0.09
CA TRP A 112 6.09 -2.48 1.00
C TRP A 112 6.18 -3.49 2.15
N VAL A 113 5.68 -3.08 3.31
CA VAL A 113 5.56 -3.91 4.50
C VAL A 113 4.15 -3.73 5.06
N ARG A 114 3.37 -4.79 5.12
CA ARG A 114 2.09 -4.83 5.81
C ARG A 114 2.31 -5.27 7.25
N LEU A 115 1.81 -4.48 8.15
CA LEU A 115 2.02 -4.70 9.57
C LEU A 115 0.86 -4.15 10.40
N GLN A 116 0.79 -4.61 11.64
CA GLN A 116 0.03 -3.91 12.68
C GLN A 116 0.99 -2.94 13.36
N SER A 117 0.63 -1.66 13.35
CA SER A 117 1.44 -0.59 13.94
C SER A 117 1.58 -0.76 15.44
N PRO A 118 2.66 -0.25 16.05
CA PRO A 118 2.89 -0.34 17.48
C PRO A 118 2.00 0.62 18.29
N VAL A 119 2.20 0.63 19.59
CA VAL A 119 1.57 1.59 20.51
C VAL A 119 1.96 3.04 20.17
N PRO A 120 1.19 4.04 20.62
CA PRO A 120 1.51 5.44 20.39
C PRO A 120 2.92 5.81 20.83
N GLY A 121 3.61 6.57 19.98
CA GLY A 121 5.00 6.99 20.24
C GLY A 121 5.65 7.61 19.00
N GLU A 122 6.87 8.06 19.19
CA GLU A 122 7.73 8.56 18.12
C GLU A 122 8.84 7.55 17.84
N TYR A 123 8.88 7.06 16.61
CA TYR A 123 9.83 6.04 16.15
C TYR A 123 10.72 6.65 15.09
N TYR A 124 12.00 6.74 15.39
CA TYR A 124 13.00 7.24 14.45
C TYR A 124 13.14 6.32 13.25
N TYR A 125 13.26 6.90 12.07
CA TYR A 125 13.65 6.22 10.84
C TYR A 125 14.78 6.97 10.14
N SER A 126 15.54 6.27 9.33
CA SER A 126 16.52 6.86 8.41
C SER A 126 16.49 6.14 7.07
N CYS A 127 16.77 6.87 6.01
CA CYS A 127 17.08 6.31 4.72
C CYS A 127 18.36 6.96 4.19
N PHE A 128 19.27 6.16 3.66
CA PHE A 128 20.58 6.62 3.25
C PHE A 128 21.11 5.75 2.11
N GLU A 129 21.97 6.32 1.27
CA GLU A 129 22.65 5.51 0.25
C GLU A 129 23.52 4.45 0.93
N GLN A 130 23.58 3.27 0.33
CA GLN A 130 24.37 2.18 0.87
C GLN A 130 25.86 2.59 1.01
N GLY A 131 26.40 2.46 2.22
CA GLY A 131 27.76 2.90 2.55
C GLY A 131 27.87 4.33 3.08
N GLN A 132 26.76 5.07 3.13
CA GLN A 132 26.69 6.43 3.71
C GLN A 132 26.18 6.39 5.15
N ILE A 133 26.42 7.48 5.88
CA ILE A 133 25.90 7.68 7.24
C ILE A 133 24.61 8.50 7.14
N PRO A 134 23.54 8.16 7.90
CA PRO A 134 22.34 8.98 7.97
C PRO A 134 22.63 10.42 8.42
N THR A 135 21.92 11.37 7.83
CA THR A 135 21.96 12.79 8.15
C THR A 135 20.56 13.27 8.54
N ASP A 136 20.41 14.51 8.99
CA ASP A 136 19.11 15.07 9.33
C ASP A 136 18.17 15.13 8.12
N SER A 137 18.69 15.36 6.92
CA SER A 137 17.89 15.36 5.68
C SER A 137 17.44 13.98 5.23
N THR A 138 18.12 12.93 5.72
CA THR A 138 17.85 11.53 5.41
C THR A 138 17.20 10.79 6.57
N SER A 139 16.65 11.52 7.55
CA SER A 139 16.08 10.97 8.77
C SER A 139 14.73 11.60 9.08
N GLY A 140 13.94 10.93 9.89
CA GLY A 140 12.65 11.41 10.32
C GLY A 140 12.02 10.57 11.43
N PHE A 141 10.73 10.81 11.66
CA PHE A 141 9.95 10.12 12.67
C PHE A 141 8.65 9.56 12.10
N LEU A 142 8.38 8.32 12.42
CA LEU A 142 7.07 7.70 12.32
C LEU A 142 6.33 8.00 13.62
N ILE A 143 5.32 8.86 13.54
CA ILE A 143 4.57 9.31 14.71
C ILE A 143 3.29 8.50 14.80
N VAL A 144 3.29 7.55 15.70
CA VAL A 144 2.13 6.69 15.94
C VAL A 144 1.21 7.40 16.94
N VAL A 145 -0.01 7.70 16.49
CA VAL A 145 -1.02 8.40 17.29
C VAL A 145 -2.19 7.47 17.62
N PRO A 146 -2.88 7.67 18.76
CA PRO A 146 -4.08 6.91 19.05
C PRO A 146 -5.06 6.99 17.87
N ALA A 147 -5.74 5.87 17.57
CA ALA A 147 -6.80 5.85 16.58
C ALA A 147 -7.90 6.84 16.96
N ALA A 148 -8.40 7.59 15.98
CA ALA A 148 -9.57 8.44 16.19
C ALA A 148 -10.77 7.54 16.49
N ARG A 149 -11.41 7.73 17.65
CA ARG A 149 -12.62 7.03 18.03
C ARG A 149 -13.84 7.71 17.42
#